data_3fe4a95852b70417a523d54b19e3819f
#
_entry.id   3fe4a95852b70417a523d54b19e3819f
#
_cell.length_a   1.000
_cell.length_b   1.000
_cell.length_c   1.000
_cell.angle_alpha   90.00
_cell.angle_beta   90.00
_cell.angle_gamma   90.00
#
_symmetry.space_group_name_H-M   'P 1'
#
loop_
_entity.id
_entity.type
_entity.pdbx_description
1 polymer ?
#
loop_
_entity_poly.entity_id
_entity_poly.type
_entity_poly.pdbx_seq_one_letter_code
_entity_poly.pdbx_strand_id
1 'polypeptide(L)'
;SRIAWFNIDSLLTEEDRPGTKPPDSYEGRAVNLLILGTDSRAGNNNVDGSQGDDEVSVARSDTALVMHISADRKRVDAVSIPRDTLVDIPECTTLDGGKTDASEDAPFNSAFANGAGSSSDDKKAVASGAACTLKTVEKLTHVRIDDFIVVDFTGLSKVVDSLGGVHVQVDEAIDDSEYTGFKLAE
;
A
#
# COMPACT_ATOMS: atom_id res chain seq x y z
N SER A 1 -12.26 5.23 -12.59
CA SER A 1 -10.99 5.15 -11.88
C SER A 1 -11.11 5.94 -10.58
N ARG A 2 -11.08 5.27 -9.45
CA ARG A 2 -11.17 5.93 -8.15
C ARG A 2 -9.87 5.66 -7.43
N ILE A 3 -8.92 6.60 -7.52
CA ILE A 3 -8.00 6.80 -6.42
C ILE A 3 -8.90 7.27 -5.28
N ALA A 4 -9.12 6.41 -4.30
CA ALA A 4 -9.93 6.78 -3.16
C ALA A 4 -9.04 7.64 -2.24
N TRP A 5 -9.27 8.93 -2.22
CA TRP A 5 -8.69 9.83 -1.23
C TRP A 5 -9.44 9.59 0.09
N PHE A 6 -8.76 8.99 1.04
CA PHE A 6 -9.27 8.87 2.39
C PHE A 6 -8.59 9.93 3.25
N ASN A 7 -9.39 10.70 3.97
CA ASN A 7 -8.84 11.51 5.06
C ASN A 7 -8.58 10.58 6.25
N ILE A 8 -7.32 10.24 6.46
CA ILE A 8 -6.87 9.42 7.59
C ILE A 8 -6.31 10.25 8.75
N ASP A 9 -6.40 11.57 8.69
CA ASP A 9 -5.87 12.46 9.73
C ASP A 9 -6.43 12.12 11.11
N SER A 10 -7.69 11.67 11.18
CA SER A 10 -8.30 11.21 12.42
C SER A 10 -7.72 9.91 13.00
N LEU A 11 -6.98 9.15 12.18
CA LEU A 11 -6.36 7.87 12.56
C LEU A 11 -4.88 8.04 12.95
N LEU A 12 -4.30 9.20 12.67
CA LEU A 12 -2.89 9.52 12.89
C LEU A 12 -2.78 10.67 13.90
N THR A 13 -2.33 10.36 15.10
CA THR A 13 -2.09 11.38 16.13
C THR A 13 -0.77 12.10 15.84
N GLU A 14 -0.77 13.41 15.69
CA GLU A 14 0.44 14.19 15.39
C GLU A 14 1.57 13.99 16.40
N GLU A 15 1.24 13.78 17.67
CA GLU A 15 2.19 13.55 18.74
C GLU A 15 3.01 12.26 18.56
N ASP A 16 2.45 11.25 17.85
CA ASP A 16 3.09 9.97 17.61
C ASP A 16 3.91 9.96 16.30
N ARG A 17 3.85 11.03 15.50
CA ARG A 17 4.49 11.10 14.19
C ARG A 17 5.87 11.73 14.25
N PRO A 18 6.84 11.27 13.45
CA PRO A 18 8.17 11.83 13.43
C PRO A 18 8.19 13.24 12.83
N GLY A 19 9.05 14.11 13.40
CA GLY A 19 9.24 15.48 12.91
C GLY A 19 8.06 16.41 13.17
N THR A 20 8.08 17.56 12.51
CA THR A 20 6.99 18.54 12.57
C THR A 20 6.06 18.38 11.37
N LYS A 21 4.76 18.65 11.57
CA LYS A 21 3.79 18.65 10.46
C LYS A 21 4.23 19.65 9.39
N PRO A 22 4.47 19.20 8.15
CA PRO A 22 4.81 20.11 7.06
C PRO A 22 3.59 20.92 6.63
N PRO A 23 3.79 22.01 5.88
CA PRO A 23 2.69 22.71 5.22
C PRO A 23 1.89 21.77 4.31
N ASP A 24 0.58 22.00 4.16
CA ASP A 24 -0.29 21.18 3.32
C ASP A 24 0.10 21.23 1.83
N SER A 25 0.76 22.32 1.38
CA SER A 25 1.29 22.43 0.03
C SER A 25 2.55 21.58 -0.15
N TYR A 26 2.62 20.85 -1.25
CA TYR A 26 3.81 20.11 -1.69
C TYR A 26 4.81 20.97 -2.47
N GLU A 27 4.47 22.23 -2.74
CA GLU A 27 5.31 23.13 -3.52
C GLU A 27 6.60 23.50 -2.76
N GLY A 28 7.73 23.36 -3.46
CA GLY A 28 9.02 23.78 -2.94
C GLY A 28 9.60 22.93 -1.80
N ARG A 29 8.97 21.81 -1.43
CA ARG A 29 9.49 20.89 -0.41
C ARG A 29 9.60 19.45 -0.92
N ALA A 30 10.44 18.67 -0.26
CA ALA A 30 10.47 17.22 -0.50
C ALA A 30 9.15 16.57 -0.02
N VAL A 31 8.79 15.45 -0.62
CA VAL A 31 7.57 14.68 -0.33
C VAL A 31 7.91 13.22 -0.15
N ASN A 32 7.42 12.62 0.92
CA ASN A 32 7.52 11.19 1.17
C ASN A 32 6.15 10.54 0.97
N LEU A 33 6.06 9.61 0.04
CA LEU A 33 4.85 8.87 -0.26
C LEU A 33 5.01 7.40 0.14
N LEU A 34 3.96 6.83 0.74
CA LEU A 34 3.87 5.40 0.93
C LEU A 34 2.98 4.81 -0.16
N ILE A 35 3.52 3.87 -0.93
CA ILE A 35 2.79 3.15 -1.97
C ILE A 35 2.58 1.73 -1.48
N LEU A 36 1.33 1.30 -1.39
CA LEU A 36 0.92 -0.01 -0.92
C LEU A 36 0.26 -0.78 -2.07
N GLY A 37 0.85 -1.91 -2.45
CA GLY A 37 0.22 -2.85 -3.37
C GLY A 37 -0.62 -3.87 -2.59
N THR A 38 -1.87 -4.04 -2.97
CA THR A 38 -2.78 -5.02 -2.35
C THR A 38 -3.25 -6.03 -3.37
N ASP A 39 -3.39 -7.28 -2.92
CA ASP A 39 -3.95 -8.38 -3.69
C ASP A 39 -5.47 -8.51 -3.52
N SER A 40 -6.14 -7.44 -3.06
CA SER A 40 -7.58 -7.44 -2.88
C SER A 40 -8.28 -7.88 -4.17
N ARG A 41 -8.98 -9.02 -4.09
CA ARG A 41 -9.78 -9.57 -5.20
C ARG A 41 -11.22 -9.07 -5.19
N ALA A 42 -11.54 -8.08 -4.35
CA ALA A 42 -12.87 -7.48 -4.27
C ALA A 42 -13.25 -6.80 -5.60
N GLY A 43 -14.44 -7.10 -6.09
CA GLY A 43 -14.96 -6.51 -7.33
C GLY A 43 -14.32 -7.07 -8.60
N ASN A 44 -13.91 -6.19 -9.52
CA ASN A 44 -13.33 -6.56 -10.83
C ASN A 44 -11.83 -6.88 -10.79
N ASN A 45 -11.24 -7.09 -9.62
CA ASN A 45 -9.80 -7.39 -9.46
C ASN A 45 -9.46 -8.87 -9.66
N ASN A 46 -10.43 -9.72 -9.98
CA ASN A 46 -10.21 -11.12 -10.28
C ASN A 46 -9.65 -11.27 -11.71
N VAL A 47 -8.33 -11.16 -11.86
CA VAL A 47 -7.64 -11.21 -13.17
C VAL A 47 -7.37 -12.63 -13.65
N ASP A 48 -7.45 -13.63 -12.78
CA ASP A 48 -7.13 -15.02 -13.10
C ASP A 48 -8.35 -15.94 -13.20
N GLY A 49 -9.57 -15.42 -12.98
CA GLY A 49 -10.81 -16.19 -13.07
C GLY A 49 -11.00 -17.23 -11.96
N SER A 50 -10.11 -17.28 -10.96
CA SER A 50 -10.27 -18.16 -9.81
C SER A 50 -11.46 -17.68 -8.98
N GLN A 51 -12.52 -18.49 -8.92
CA GLN A 51 -13.65 -18.26 -8.02
C GLN A 51 -13.18 -18.61 -6.59
N GLY A 52 -12.64 -17.61 -5.89
CA GLY A 52 -12.48 -17.70 -4.45
C GLY A 52 -13.84 -17.50 -3.78
N ASP A 53 -14.15 -18.34 -2.80
CA ASP A 53 -15.33 -18.19 -1.95
C ASP A 53 -15.40 -16.75 -1.41
N ASP A 54 -16.65 -16.24 -1.25
CA ASP A 54 -17.02 -14.90 -0.79
C ASP A 54 -16.56 -14.53 0.66
N GLU A 55 -15.51 -15.15 1.16
CA GLU A 55 -14.85 -14.65 2.36
C GLU A 55 -14.13 -13.36 1.99
N VAL A 56 -14.52 -12.27 2.64
CA VAL A 56 -13.82 -10.98 2.66
C VAL A 56 -12.37 -11.28 3.03
N SER A 57 -11.57 -11.55 2.02
CA SER A 57 -10.13 -11.73 2.18
C SER A 57 -9.61 -10.38 2.64
N VAL A 58 -9.29 -10.28 3.93
CA VAL A 58 -8.66 -9.09 4.51
C VAL A 58 -7.44 -8.80 3.65
N ALA A 59 -7.52 -7.74 2.86
CA ALA A 59 -6.46 -7.36 1.94
C ALA A 59 -5.15 -7.27 2.73
N ARG A 60 -4.12 -7.96 2.25
CA ARG A 60 -2.77 -7.82 2.76
C ARG A 60 -2.00 -6.92 1.82
N SER A 61 -1.13 -6.11 2.37
CA SER A 61 -0.19 -5.35 1.55
C SER A 61 1.02 -6.24 1.25
N ASP A 62 1.10 -6.75 0.03
CA ASP A 62 2.23 -7.59 -0.40
C ASP A 62 3.44 -6.77 -0.86
N THR A 63 3.22 -5.52 -1.20
CA THR A 63 4.28 -4.59 -1.63
C THR A 63 4.11 -3.28 -0.89
N ALA A 64 5.19 -2.81 -0.28
CA ALA A 64 5.27 -1.48 0.31
C ALA A 64 6.53 -0.76 -0.20
N LEU A 65 6.33 0.43 -0.75
CA LEU A 65 7.39 1.30 -1.23
C LEU A 65 7.30 2.64 -0.54
N VAL A 66 8.38 3.08 0.07
CA VAL A 66 8.55 4.48 0.51
C VAL A 66 9.26 5.23 -0.60
N MET A 67 8.59 6.21 -1.18
CA MET A 67 9.11 7.04 -2.26
C MET A 67 9.40 8.45 -1.75
N HIS A 68 10.66 8.86 -1.85
CA HIS A 68 11.10 10.22 -1.55
C HIS A 68 11.24 11.03 -2.83
N ILE A 69 10.52 12.11 -2.96
CA ILE A 69 10.60 13.04 -4.10
C ILE A 69 11.28 14.31 -3.63
N SER A 70 12.42 14.66 -4.24
CA SER A 70 13.18 15.88 -3.87
C SER A 70 12.37 17.16 -4.10
N ALA A 71 12.70 18.22 -3.37
CA ALA A 71 12.02 19.53 -3.46
C ALA A 71 12.05 20.12 -4.86
N ASP A 72 13.15 19.93 -5.60
CA ASP A 72 13.33 20.39 -6.97
C ASP A 72 12.73 19.46 -8.03
N ARG A 73 12.09 18.35 -7.60
CA ARG A 73 11.48 17.32 -8.47
C ARG A 73 12.44 16.64 -9.46
N LYS A 74 13.75 16.69 -9.20
CA LYS A 74 14.76 16.11 -10.10
C LYS A 74 15.21 14.72 -9.68
N ARG A 75 14.94 14.32 -8.43
CA ARG A 75 15.33 13.03 -7.89
C ARG A 75 14.16 12.35 -7.20
N VAL A 76 14.05 11.07 -7.44
CA VAL A 76 13.14 10.17 -6.74
C VAL A 76 13.95 8.99 -6.23
N ASP A 77 13.90 8.76 -4.93
CA ASP A 77 14.47 7.60 -4.29
C ASP A 77 13.33 6.69 -3.83
N ALA A 78 13.42 5.40 -4.05
CA ALA A 78 12.41 4.44 -3.63
C ALA A 78 13.05 3.33 -2.80
N VAL A 79 12.45 3.03 -1.66
CA VAL A 79 12.86 1.95 -0.76
C VAL A 79 11.71 0.98 -0.61
N SER A 80 11.94 -0.28 -0.97
CA SER A 80 10.97 -1.36 -0.75
C SER A 80 11.15 -1.95 0.65
N ILE A 81 10.03 -2.17 1.35
CA ILE A 81 9.99 -2.90 2.61
C ILE A 81 9.45 -4.29 2.31
N PRO A 82 10.26 -5.36 2.45
CA PRO A 82 9.77 -6.72 2.23
C PRO A 82 8.64 -7.07 3.20
N ARG A 83 7.62 -7.73 2.70
CA ARG A 83 6.39 -8.05 3.45
C ARG A 83 6.62 -8.86 4.73
N ASP A 84 7.67 -9.69 4.72
CA ASP A 84 8.00 -10.60 5.82
C ASP A 84 9.07 -10.00 6.78
N THR A 85 9.44 -8.73 6.59
CA THR A 85 10.32 -8.02 7.53
C THR A 85 9.70 -7.99 8.91
N LEU A 86 10.42 -8.45 9.92
CA LEU A 86 9.95 -8.38 11.31
C LEU A 86 10.06 -6.95 11.82
N VAL A 87 8.96 -6.43 12.30
CA VAL A 87 8.81 -5.04 12.77
C VAL A 87 7.89 -4.96 13.98
N ASP A 88 8.02 -3.89 14.73
CA ASP A 88 7.08 -3.54 15.80
C ASP A 88 5.91 -2.76 15.23
N ILE A 89 4.73 -3.36 15.21
CA ILE A 89 3.49 -2.73 14.79
C ILE A 89 2.90 -1.99 16.01
N PRO A 90 2.68 -0.67 15.94
CA PRO A 90 2.08 0.08 17.04
C PRO A 90 0.58 -0.20 17.17
N GLU A 91 0.00 0.19 18.31
CA GLU A 91 -1.46 0.32 18.42
C GLU A 91 -1.98 1.25 17.32
N CYS A 92 -3.03 0.84 16.62
CA CYS A 92 -3.64 1.61 15.55
C CYS A 92 -5.11 1.88 15.85
N THR A 93 -5.61 3.05 15.42
CA THR A 93 -7.01 3.39 15.47
C THR A 93 -7.69 3.05 14.16
N THR A 94 -8.92 2.53 14.20
CA THR A 94 -9.71 2.18 13.03
C THR A 94 -10.83 3.19 12.78
N LEU A 95 -11.29 3.32 11.54
CA LEU A 95 -12.41 4.22 11.20
C LEU A 95 -13.74 3.81 11.83
N ASP A 96 -13.85 2.60 12.33
CA ASP A 96 -15.01 2.14 13.12
C ASP A 96 -14.90 2.52 14.60
N GLY A 97 -13.86 3.26 14.98
CA GLY A 97 -13.64 3.77 16.35
C GLY A 97 -12.98 2.75 17.28
N GLY A 98 -12.55 1.60 16.75
CA GLY A 98 -11.80 0.60 17.49
C GLY A 98 -10.31 0.92 17.56
N LYS A 99 -9.61 0.11 18.34
CA LYS A 99 -8.15 0.12 18.43
C LYS A 99 -7.64 -1.32 18.25
N THR A 100 -6.47 -1.44 17.65
CA THR A 100 -5.76 -2.73 17.56
C THR A 100 -4.69 -2.79 18.63
N ASP A 101 -4.35 -3.99 19.06
CA ASP A 101 -3.22 -4.17 19.95
C ASP A 101 -1.90 -3.94 19.20
N ALA A 102 -0.88 -3.45 19.91
CA ALA A 102 0.48 -3.42 19.42
C ALA A 102 1.04 -4.84 19.31
N SER A 103 1.91 -5.08 18.34
CA SER A 103 2.59 -6.36 18.16
C SER A 103 4.10 -6.14 17.99
N GLU A 104 4.92 -6.92 18.67
CA GLU A 104 6.37 -6.92 18.52
C GLU A 104 6.81 -8.05 17.60
N ASP A 105 7.92 -7.85 16.88
CA ASP A 105 8.51 -8.85 15.97
C ASP A 105 7.50 -9.51 15.01
N ALA A 106 6.54 -8.74 14.52
CA ALA A 106 5.50 -9.24 13.62
C ALA A 106 5.88 -8.98 12.15
N PRO A 107 5.45 -9.83 11.20
CA PRO A 107 5.65 -9.58 9.78
C PRO A 107 5.02 -8.24 9.36
N PHE A 108 5.74 -7.44 8.58
CA PHE A 108 5.32 -6.11 8.17
C PHE A 108 3.93 -6.09 7.51
N ASN A 109 3.63 -7.09 6.66
CA ASN A 109 2.33 -7.18 5.99
C ASN A 109 1.14 -7.33 6.97
N SER A 110 1.38 -7.75 8.21
CA SER A 110 0.35 -7.84 9.25
C SER A 110 -0.16 -6.47 9.69
N ALA A 111 0.62 -5.40 9.49
CA ALA A 111 0.20 -4.04 9.87
C ALA A 111 -1.07 -3.63 9.12
N PHE A 112 -1.14 -3.93 7.81
CA PHE A 112 -2.33 -3.63 7.02
C PHE A 112 -3.54 -4.46 7.49
N ALA A 113 -3.36 -5.77 7.67
CA ALA A 113 -4.42 -6.66 8.13
C ALA A 113 -4.93 -6.28 9.53
N ASN A 114 -4.03 -5.94 10.45
CA ASN A 114 -4.40 -5.49 11.79
C ASN A 114 -5.23 -4.20 11.74
N GLY A 115 -4.79 -3.20 10.95
CA GLY A 115 -5.53 -1.95 10.80
C GLY A 115 -6.88 -2.11 10.10
N ALA A 116 -6.96 -2.98 9.10
CA ALA A 116 -8.20 -3.28 8.38
C ALA A 116 -9.23 -3.96 9.31
N GLY A 117 -8.75 -4.80 10.23
CA GLY A 117 -9.60 -5.47 11.22
C GLY A 117 -10.69 -6.33 10.57
N SER A 118 -11.84 -6.39 11.21
CA SER A 118 -13.04 -7.12 10.76
C SER A 118 -14.12 -6.17 10.21
N SER A 119 -13.74 -5.00 9.70
CA SER A 119 -14.71 -4.05 9.14
C SER A 119 -15.42 -4.68 7.94
N SER A 120 -16.76 -4.62 7.93
CA SER A 120 -17.58 -5.04 6.79
C SER A 120 -17.63 -3.99 5.67
N ASP A 121 -17.07 -2.80 5.88
CA ASP A 121 -16.91 -1.74 4.88
C ASP A 121 -15.50 -1.78 4.32
N ASP A 122 -15.35 -2.31 3.11
CA ASP A 122 -14.06 -2.44 2.41
C ASP A 122 -13.27 -1.14 2.37
N LYS A 123 -13.94 0.00 2.22
CA LYS A 123 -13.28 1.31 2.15
C LYS A 123 -12.69 1.71 3.50
N LYS A 124 -13.44 1.48 4.57
CA LYS A 124 -12.96 1.74 5.93
C LYS A 124 -11.83 0.79 6.31
N ALA A 125 -11.95 -0.50 5.93
CA ALA A 125 -10.91 -1.49 6.12
C ALA A 125 -9.61 -1.07 5.43
N VAL A 126 -9.66 -0.70 4.15
CA VAL A 126 -8.49 -0.24 3.38
C VAL A 126 -7.88 1.01 4.00
N ALA A 127 -8.69 2.00 4.37
CA ALA A 127 -8.19 3.24 4.96
C ALA A 127 -7.52 3.02 6.31
N SER A 128 -8.14 2.21 7.18
CA SER A 128 -7.59 1.86 8.49
C SER A 128 -6.31 1.02 8.36
N GLY A 129 -6.30 0.06 7.44
CA GLY A 129 -5.13 -0.76 7.12
C GLY A 129 -3.96 0.08 6.62
N ALA A 130 -4.22 1.01 5.69
CA ALA A 130 -3.21 1.92 5.17
C ALA A 130 -2.67 2.84 6.27
N ALA A 131 -3.53 3.39 7.14
CA ALA A 131 -3.11 4.23 8.26
C ALA A 131 -2.21 3.46 9.25
N CYS A 132 -2.57 2.23 9.59
CA CYS A 132 -1.76 1.39 10.48
C CYS A 132 -0.39 1.04 9.85
N THR A 133 -0.37 0.73 8.56
CA THR A 133 0.87 0.48 7.82
C THR A 133 1.74 1.75 7.78
N LEU A 134 1.15 2.92 7.52
CA LEU A 134 1.87 4.19 7.54
C LEU A 134 2.49 4.46 8.91
N LYS A 135 1.74 4.29 9.99
CA LYS A 135 2.24 4.45 11.36
C LYS A 135 3.40 3.48 11.66
N THR A 136 3.30 2.24 11.16
CA THR A 136 4.37 1.23 11.28
C THR A 136 5.63 1.65 10.52
N VAL A 137 5.49 2.15 9.28
CA VAL A 137 6.61 2.66 8.48
C VAL A 137 7.28 3.85 9.14
N GLU A 138 6.51 4.81 9.65
CA GLU A 138 7.07 5.96 10.37
C GLU A 138 7.83 5.55 11.64
N LYS A 139 7.31 4.56 12.39
CA LYS A 139 8.00 4.00 13.55
C LYS A 139 9.30 3.32 13.18
N LEU A 140 9.29 2.52 12.09
CA LEU A 140 10.46 1.79 11.61
C LEU A 140 11.56 2.69 11.07
N THR A 141 11.18 3.69 10.28
CA THR A 141 12.14 4.51 9.51
C THR A 141 12.48 5.84 10.16
N HIS A 142 11.69 6.30 11.12
CA HIS A 142 11.72 7.65 11.67
C HIS A 142 11.56 8.75 10.60
N VAL A 143 10.99 8.40 9.45
CA VAL A 143 10.68 9.31 8.35
C VAL A 143 9.19 9.56 8.32
N ARG A 144 8.80 10.85 8.36
CA ARG A 144 7.40 11.23 8.21
C ARG A 144 6.93 10.98 6.78
N ILE A 145 5.77 10.35 6.66
CA ILE A 145 5.11 10.09 5.38
C ILE A 145 4.06 11.17 5.15
N ASP A 146 4.13 11.87 4.04
CA ASP A 146 3.22 12.97 3.73
C ASP A 146 1.87 12.48 3.23
N ASP A 147 1.87 11.41 2.42
CA ASP A 147 0.65 10.85 1.83
C ASP A 147 0.85 9.37 1.50
N PHE A 148 -0.23 8.69 1.15
CA PHE A 148 -0.17 7.29 0.74
C PHE A 148 -1.05 7.01 -0.47
N ILE A 149 -0.71 5.95 -1.20
CA ILE A 149 -1.45 5.45 -2.35
C ILE A 149 -1.62 3.94 -2.16
N VAL A 150 -2.86 3.46 -2.24
CA VAL A 150 -3.15 2.03 -2.29
C VAL A 150 -3.46 1.66 -3.73
N VAL A 151 -2.72 0.70 -4.27
CA VAL A 151 -2.82 0.24 -5.66
C VAL A 151 -3.20 -1.23 -5.68
N ASP A 152 -4.27 -1.57 -6.37
CA ASP A 152 -4.64 -2.94 -6.70
C ASP A 152 -4.19 -3.30 -8.13
N PHE A 153 -4.34 -4.55 -8.54
CA PHE A 153 -3.95 -5.01 -9.89
C PHE A 153 -4.64 -4.21 -11.00
N THR A 154 -5.92 -3.91 -10.84
CA THR A 154 -6.68 -3.11 -11.82
C THR A 154 -6.16 -1.67 -11.89
N GLY A 155 -5.82 -1.09 -10.74
CA GLY A 155 -5.22 0.24 -10.66
C GLY A 155 -3.85 0.29 -11.33
N LEU A 156 -3.00 -0.71 -11.08
CA LEU A 156 -1.68 -0.82 -11.71
C LEU A 156 -1.80 -0.93 -13.23
N SER A 157 -2.68 -1.82 -13.73
CA SER A 157 -2.92 -1.95 -15.17
C SER A 157 -3.30 -0.62 -15.81
N LYS A 158 -4.23 0.13 -15.20
CA LYS A 158 -4.63 1.44 -15.70
C LYS A 158 -3.51 2.47 -15.69
N VAL A 159 -2.64 2.45 -14.69
CA VAL A 159 -1.45 3.32 -14.66
C VAL A 159 -0.52 2.98 -15.81
N VAL A 160 -0.22 1.70 -16.01
CA VAL A 160 0.63 1.21 -17.10
C VAL A 160 0.03 1.60 -18.46
N ASP A 161 -1.28 1.40 -18.67
CA ASP A 161 -1.98 1.78 -19.89
C ASP A 161 -1.90 3.28 -20.14
N SER A 162 -2.04 4.10 -19.10
CA SER A 162 -1.96 5.56 -19.22
C SER A 162 -0.58 6.09 -19.62
N LEU A 163 0.46 5.30 -19.31
CA LEU A 163 1.85 5.58 -19.71
C LEU A 163 2.20 5.05 -21.12
N GLY A 164 1.27 4.36 -21.78
CA GLY A 164 1.51 3.72 -23.08
C GLY A 164 2.20 2.37 -22.99
N GLY A 165 2.18 1.75 -21.81
CA GLY A 165 2.83 0.47 -21.51
C GLY A 165 4.17 0.64 -20.82
N VAL A 166 4.77 -0.48 -20.46
CA VAL A 166 6.14 -0.57 -19.93
C VAL A 166 6.93 -1.58 -20.77
N HIS A 167 8.19 -1.25 -21.05
CA HIS A 167 9.08 -2.20 -21.70
C HIS A 167 9.64 -3.16 -20.65
N VAL A 168 9.42 -4.46 -20.88
CA VAL A 168 9.98 -5.51 -20.05
C VAL A 168 10.88 -6.36 -20.95
N GLN A 169 12.14 -6.50 -20.58
CA GLN A 169 13.05 -7.43 -21.21
C GLN A 169 13.04 -8.74 -20.42
N VAL A 170 12.84 -9.86 -21.09
CA VAL A 170 12.95 -11.19 -20.50
C VAL A 170 14.13 -11.91 -21.16
N ASP A 171 14.90 -12.63 -20.35
CA ASP A 171 16.10 -13.33 -20.84
C ASP A 171 15.75 -14.64 -21.57
N GLU A 172 14.56 -15.18 -21.31
CA GLU A 172 14.04 -16.39 -21.94
C GLU A 172 12.55 -16.22 -22.24
N ALA A 173 12.08 -16.90 -23.29
CA ALA A 173 10.65 -16.94 -23.62
C ALA A 173 9.85 -17.56 -22.48
N ILE A 174 8.77 -16.93 -22.09
CA ILE A 174 7.86 -17.41 -21.05
C ILE A 174 6.66 -18.07 -21.73
N ASP A 175 6.43 -19.35 -21.49
CA ASP A 175 5.24 -20.07 -21.91
C ASP A 175 4.50 -20.64 -20.70
N ASP A 176 3.47 -19.94 -20.26
CA ASP A 176 2.57 -20.36 -19.19
C ASP A 176 1.15 -20.67 -19.74
N SER A 177 1.10 -21.06 -21.01
CA SER A 177 -0.15 -21.32 -21.72
C SER A 177 -0.99 -22.44 -21.11
N GLU A 178 -0.37 -23.33 -20.36
CA GLU A 178 -1.06 -24.45 -19.69
C GLU A 178 -1.89 -23.99 -18.48
N TYR A 179 -1.43 -22.94 -17.77
CA TYR A 179 -2.07 -22.46 -16.54
C TYR A 179 -2.82 -21.15 -16.73
N THR A 180 -2.22 -20.18 -17.39
CA THR A 180 -2.81 -18.83 -17.54
C THR A 180 -3.17 -18.48 -18.99
N GLY A 181 -2.73 -19.29 -19.96
CA GLY A 181 -2.86 -18.98 -21.39
C GLY A 181 -1.86 -17.92 -21.89
N PHE A 182 -0.93 -17.50 -21.04
CA PHE A 182 0.03 -16.43 -21.33
C PHE A 182 1.27 -16.96 -22.06
N LYS A 183 1.67 -16.24 -23.12
CA LYS A 183 2.93 -16.47 -23.84
C LYS A 183 3.64 -15.16 -24.10
N LEU A 184 4.93 -15.11 -23.81
CA LEU A 184 5.82 -14.00 -24.14
C LEU A 184 7.02 -14.55 -24.91
N ALA A 185 7.24 -14.03 -26.12
CA ALA A 185 8.45 -14.30 -26.89
C ALA A 185 9.61 -13.43 -26.40
N GLU A 186 10.83 -13.88 -26.66
CA GLU A 186 12.04 -13.07 -26.43
C GLU A 186 11.99 -11.73 -27.15
#